data_98f3f59e37b37142ebf781fba39d682a
#
_entry.id   98f3f59e37b37142ebf781fba39d682a
#
_cell.length_a   1.000
_cell.length_b   1.000
_cell.length_c   1.000
_cell.angle_alpha   90.00
_cell.angle_beta   90.00
_cell.angle_gamma   90.00
#
_symmetry.space_group_name_H-M   'P 1'
#
loop_
_entity.id
_entity.type
_entity.pdbx_description
1 polymer ?
#
loop_
_entity_poly.entity_id
_entity_poly.type
_entity_poly.pdbx_seq_one_letter_code
_entity_poly.pdbx_strand_id
1 'polypeptide(L)'
;MRTTALLGGHRRNRHQLLIAMLLVAVAFVGLISASGRAGAQATQSWSITPAGGSPDQPGNRPDLSYTVDPGTSITDTIQVWNYGAEPIQLKVYAADALITSEGSYDLRPSNEAPTDVAAWTILSSNTVTIAPSSVTAVNVSIAVPKDALPGDHPGGIVASVATPTTNADGAQVLVEKRVGTRLNVRVNGDIVPSAAIKSVSASYSGSLNPIAPGSVKVNYTFVNTGNTRLAGTVRLELSGIAGSKSVDLPDVPVTMPGNSLEQSFTVTDVWPTGPITAKVIFTPKDDPGIADLQSIASASGSGSTIAIPFGQLLAIIVIVGLVVLYRRRRQAKIDRLVAAATAAPPTPPAPPTEEREPEPVG
;
A
#
# COMPACT_ATOMS: atom_id res chain seq x y z
N MET A 1 -96.06 -4.83 -15.96
CA MET A 1 -96.20 -3.63 -15.10
C MET A 1 -95.10 -3.57 -14.11
N ARG A 2 -94.35 -2.39 -14.14
CA ARG A 2 -93.51 -1.77 -13.11
C ARG A 2 -92.18 -2.39 -12.80
N THR A 3 -91.24 -1.78 -13.45
CA THR A 3 -89.84 -1.45 -13.06
C THR A 3 -89.82 -0.50 -11.83
N THR A 4 -89.00 -0.71 -10.79
CA THR A 4 -88.31 0.33 -10.02
C THR A 4 -87.36 -0.30 -8.99
N ALA A 5 -86.17 0.24 -8.91
CA ALA A 5 -85.24 0.42 -7.83
C ALA A 5 -83.91 -0.33 -7.96
N LEU A 6 -82.96 0.34 -8.58
CA LEU A 6 -81.53 0.16 -8.38
C LEU A 6 -80.83 1.53 -8.42
N LEU A 7 -80.91 2.28 -7.35
CA LEU A 7 -80.16 3.55 -7.18
C LEU A 7 -79.84 3.80 -5.67
N GLY A 8 -79.12 2.92 -5.01
CA GLY A 8 -78.75 3.10 -3.59
C GLY A 8 -77.32 2.72 -3.20
N GLY A 9 -76.57 2.02 -4.08
CA GLY A 9 -75.31 1.40 -3.68
C GLY A 9 -74.05 2.25 -3.85
N HIS A 10 -74.08 3.28 -4.66
CA HIS A 10 -72.81 4.00 -5.05
C HIS A 10 -72.35 5.11 -4.05
N ARG A 11 -73.21 5.65 -3.19
CA ARG A 11 -72.80 6.69 -2.25
C ARG A 11 -72.07 6.12 -1.01
N ARG A 12 -72.45 4.92 -0.57
CA ARG A 12 -71.87 4.33 0.66
C ARG A 12 -70.43 3.88 0.47
N ASN A 13 -70.03 3.43 -0.69
CA ASN A 13 -68.65 3.04 -1.00
C ASN A 13 -67.69 4.22 -1.13
N ARG A 14 -68.18 5.40 -1.57
CA ARG A 14 -67.31 6.60 -1.71
C ARG A 14 -66.92 7.18 -0.33
N HIS A 15 -67.80 7.11 0.65
CA HIS A 15 -67.45 7.55 2.00
C HIS A 15 -66.52 6.57 2.73
N GLN A 16 -66.64 5.28 2.49
CA GLN A 16 -65.69 4.27 3.02
C GLN A 16 -64.31 4.41 2.39
N LEU A 17 -64.22 4.66 1.10
CA LEU A 17 -62.95 4.95 0.40
C LEU A 17 -62.30 6.25 0.87
N LEU A 18 -63.06 7.30 1.13
CA LEU A 18 -62.55 8.56 1.65
C LEU A 18 -62.05 8.43 3.10
N ILE A 19 -62.75 7.65 3.94
CA ILE A 19 -62.30 7.37 5.32
C ILE A 19 -61.04 6.50 5.30
N ALA A 20 -60.92 5.52 4.42
CA ALA A 20 -59.70 4.69 4.26
C ALA A 20 -58.50 5.50 3.75
N MET A 21 -58.71 6.44 2.80
CA MET A 21 -57.65 7.33 2.34
C MET A 21 -57.23 8.32 3.47
N LEU A 22 -58.17 8.83 4.26
CA LEU A 22 -57.86 9.71 5.37
C LEU A 22 -57.06 8.99 6.45
N LEU A 23 -57.40 7.73 6.78
CA LEU A 23 -56.65 6.91 7.74
C LEU A 23 -55.25 6.58 7.24
N VAL A 24 -55.06 6.31 5.97
CA VAL A 24 -53.73 6.09 5.34
C VAL A 24 -52.94 7.38 5.36
N ALA A 25 -53.51 8.53 5.06
CA ALA A 25 -52.85 9.81 5.12
C ALA A 25 -52.43 10.20 6.55
N VAL A 26 -53.27 9.92 7.56
CA VAL A 26 -52.92 10.16 8.99
C VAL A 26 -51.83 9.20 9.44
N ALA A 27 -51.84 7.92 9.02
CA ALA A 27 -50.78 6.98 9.30
C ALA A 27 -49.44 7.38 8.62
N PHE A 28 -49.49 7.93 7.41
CA PHE A 28 -48.29 8.43 6.70
C PHE A 28 -47.71 9.69 7.35
N VAL A 29 -48.52 10.61 7.83
CA VAL A 29 -48.10 11.79 8.61
C VAL A 29 -47.50 11.36 9.96
N GLY A 30 -48.05 10.34 10.60
CA GLY A 30 -47.54 9.76 11.84
C GLY A 30 -46.14 9.10 11.66
N LEU A 31 -45.88 8.43 10.51
CA LEU A 31 -44.56 7.87 10.21
C LEU A 31 -43.49 8.93 9.93
N ILE A 32 -43.87 10.07 9.35
CA ILE A 32 -42.93 11.17 9.07
C ILE A 32 -42.52 11.90 10.36
N SER A 33 -43.41 11.93 11.35
CA SER A 33 -43.14 12.55 12.67
C SER A 33 -42.27 11.68 13.60
N ALA A 34 -42.13 10.38 13.30
CA ALA A 34 -41.27 9.41 13.99
C ALA A 34 -39.88 9.35 13.45
N SER A 35 -39.50 10.20 12.47
CA SER A 35 -38.09 10.42 12.10
C SER A 35 -37.43 11.04 13.34
N GLY A 36 -37.01 10.16 14.24
CA GLY A 36 -36.19 10.54 15.38
C GLY A 36 -35.09 11.44 14.85
N ARG A 37 -34.92 12.59 15.44
CA ARG A 37 -33.74 13.40 15.30
C ARG A 37 -32.57 12.45 15.59
N ALA A 38 -31.96 11.89 14.54
CA ALA A 38 -30.59 11.39 14.65
C ALA A 38 -29.85 12.62 15.18
N GLY A 39 -29.58 12.63 16.47
CA GLY A 39 -28.77 13.67 17.08
C GLY A 39 -27.47 13.64 16.29
N ALA A 40 -27.20 14.66 15.49
CA ALA A 40 -25.91 14.86 14.91
C ALA A 40 -24.97 14.85 16.11
N GLN A 41 -24.24 13.76 16.29
CA GLN A 41 -23.21 13.66 17.30
C GLN A 41 -22.30 14.85 17.05
N ALA A 42 -22.25 15.79 17.99
CA ALA A 42 -21.43 16.99 17.85
C ALA A 42 -20.02 16.53 17.48
N THR A 43 -19.60 16.85 16.28
CA THR A 43 -18.30 16.39 15.75
C THR A 43 -17.25 17.10 16.58
N GLN A 44 -16.63 16.39 17.53
CA GLN A 44 -15.49 16.91 18.27
C GLN A 44 -14.39 17.19 17.27
N SER A 45 -14.08 18.45 17.07
CA SER A 45 -13.04 18.93 16.16
C SER A 45 -12.09 19.84 16.90
N TRP A 46 -10.81 19.50 16.90
CA TRP A 46 -9.76 20.29 17.52
C TRP A 46 -8.50 20.26 16.66
N SER A 47 -7.61 21.22 16.90
CA SER A 47 -6.25 21.23 16.34
C SER A 47 -5.24 21.66 17.40
N ILE A 48 -3.97 21.42 17.08
CA ILE A 48 -2.82 21.86 17.85
C ILE A 48 -1.81 22.49 16.89
N THR A 49 -1.34 23.70 17.21
CA THR A 49 -0.41 24.45 16.38
C THR A 49 0.61 25.18 17.27
N PRO A 50 1.82 25.45 16.78
CA PRO A 50 2.73 26.38 17.45
C PRO A 50 2.08 27.76 17.60
N ALA A 51 2.38 28.46 18.68
CA ALA A 51 1.95 29.84 18.84
C ALA A 51 2.58 30.74 17.75
N GLY A 52 1.80 31.71 17.25
CA GLY A 52 2.21 32.56 16.12
C GLY A 52 1.76 32.03 14.75
N GLY A 53 1.18 30.81 14.69
CA GLY A 53 0.44 30.32 13.54
C GLY A 53 -1.06 30.27 13.84
N SER A 54 -1.92 30.61 12.86
CA SER A 54 -3.37 30.42 12.93
C SER A 54 -3.76 29.24 12.05
N PRO A 55 -4.82 28.46 12.38
CA PRO A 55 -5.36 27.44 11.50
C PRO A 55 -5.77 27.97 10.12
N ASP A 56 -6.20 29.27 10.07
CA ASP A 56 -6.56 29.95 8.84
C ASP A 56 -5.35 30.56 8.11
N GLN A 57 -4.19 30.63 8.77
CA GLN A 57 -2.93 31.07 8.22
C GLN A 57 -1.79 30.16 8.69
N PRO A 58 -1.70 28.93 8.16
CA PRO A 58 -0.67 27.96 8.55
C PRO A 58 0.75 28.36 8.10
N GLY A 59 0.89 29.52 7.43
CA GLY A 59 2.13 29.92 6.76
C GLY A 59 3.26 30.39 7.67
N ASN A 60 3.04 30.69 8.94
CA ASN A 60 4.09 31.29 9.76
C ASN A 60 4.91 30.29 10.58
N ARG A 61 4.33 29.18 11.06
CA ARG A 61 5.04 28.13 11.79
C ARG A 61 4.30 26.79 11.69
N PRO A 62 4.64 25.94 10.73
CA PRO A 62 3.98 24.64 10.58
C PRO A 62 4.34 23.64 11.68
N ASP A 63 5.50 23.83 12.32
CA ASP A 63 6.07 22.95 13.35
C ASP A 63 6.95 23.72 14.35
N LEU A 64 7.39 23.00 15.39
CA LEU A 64 8.38 23.44 16.35
C LEU A 64 9.75 22.93 15.91
N SER A 65 10.57 23.77 15.28
CA SER A 65 11.90 23.37 14.77
C SER A 65 13.01 24.26 15.36
N TYR A 66 14.02 23.62 15.95
CA TYR A 66 15.14 24.28 16.63
C TYR A 66 16.46 23.62 16.25
N THR A 67 17.49 24.44 16.18
CA THR A 67 18.90 23.99 16.09
C THR A 67 19.64 24.60 17.28
N VAL A 68 20.17 23.76 18.15
CA VAL A 68 20.71 24.20 19.47
C VAL A 68 21.95 23.41 19.88
N ASP A 69 22.69 23.98 20.81
CA ASP A 69 23.81 23.29 21.45
C ASP A 69 23.36 22.35 22.57
N PRO A 70 24.08 21.27 22.86
CA PRO A 70 23.84 20.42 24.02
C PRO A 70 23.79 21.25 25.31
N GLY A 71 22.87 20.95 26.21
CA GLY A 71 22.62 21.65 27.45
C GLY A 71 21.79 22.95 27.35
N THR A 72 21.29 23.27 26.17
CA THR A 72 20.41 24.41 25.94
C THR A 72 18.99 24.15 26.44
N SER A 73 18.34 25.21 26.96
CA SER A 73 16.92 25.18 27.28
C SER A 73 16.14 26.11 26.35
N ILE A 74 15.02 25.59 25.81
CA ILE A 74 14.13 26.29 24.90
C ILE A 74 12.78 26.45 25.60
N THR A 75 12.14 27.61 25.47
CA THR A 75 10.75 27.82 25.92
C THR A 75 9.94 28.32 24.74
N ASP A 76 8.80 27.71 24.53
CA ASP A 76 7.85 28.06 23.46
C ASP A 76 6.39 27.83 23.94
N THR A 77 5.44 28.07 23.06
CA THR A 77 4.02 27.92 23.36
C THR A 77 3.31 27.25 22.20
N ILE A 78 2.44 26.30 22.49
CA ILE A 78 1.48 25.74 21.55
C ILE A 78 0.07 26.24 21.86
N GLN A 79 -0.77 26.28 20.84
CA GLN A 79 -2.18 26.61 20.91
C GLN A 79 -3.01 25.39 20.59
N VAL A 80 -3.94 25.04 21.49
CA VAL A 80 -4.90 23.97 21.29
C VAL A 80 -6.27 24.60 21.07
N TRP A 81 -6.85 24.34 19.91
CA TRP A 81 -8.11 24.94 19.45
C TRP A 81 -9.25 23.95 19.56
N ASN A 82 -10.39 24.38 20.03
CA ASN A 82 -11.64 23.64 19.98
C ASN A 82 -12.60 24.33 18.98
N TYR A 83 -12.89 23.63 17.87
CA TYR A 83 -13.85 24.11 16.86
C TYR A 83 -15.27 23.56 17.09
N GLY A 84 -15.45 22.70 18.11
CA GLY A 84 -16.74 22.13 18.46
C GLY A 84 -17.65 23.12 19.16
N ALA A 85 -18.93 22.78 19.22
CA ALA A 85 -19.96 23.53 19.92
C ALA A 85 -20.03 23.23 21.44
N GLU A 86 -19.30 22.20 21.89
CA GLU A 86 -19.24 21.73 23.27
C GLU A 86 -17.83 21.87 23.84
N PRO A 87 -17.68 22.07 25.16
CA PRO A 87 -16.38 22.03 25.81
C PRO A 87 -15.71 20.68 25.57
N ILE A 88 -14.40 20.70 25.35
CA ILE A 88 -13.60 19.46 25.16
C ILE A 88 -12.47 19.41 26.20
N GLN A 89 -12.29 18.26 26.81
CA GLN A 89 -11.12 17.97 27.64
C GLN A 89 -10.17 17.09 26.87
N LEU A 90 -8.92 17.56 26.71
CA LEU A 90 -7.87 16.90 25.97
C LEU A 90 -6.69 16.58 26.88
N LYS A 91 -6.12 15.37 26.72
CA LYS A 91 -4.80 15.05 27.25
C LYS A 91 -3.77 15.62 26.29
N VAL A 92 -2.77 16.34 26.82
CA VAL A 92 -1.67 16.90 26.03
C VAL A 92 -0.36 16.30 26.53
N TYR A 93 0.46 15.79 25.61
CA TYR A 93 1.73 15.14 25.95
C TYR A 93 2.75 15.28 24.82
N ALA A 94 4.04 15.24 25.17
CA ALA A 94 5.12 15.09 24.21
C ALA A 94 5.33 13.62 23.86
N ALA A 95 5.66 13.33 22.63
CA ALA A 95 5.92 11.97 22.13
C ALA A 95 7.09 11.96 21.15
N ASP A 96 7.94 10.94 21.23
CA ASP A 96 8.99 10.69 20.27
C ASP A 96 8.38 10.25 18.93
N ALA A 97 9.01 10.61 17.82
CA ALA A 97 8.56 10.21 16.50
C ALA A 97 8.90 8.74 16.20
N LEU A 98 8.08 8.14 15.36
CA LEU A 98 8.35 6.84 14.75
C LEU A 98 7.94 6.87 13.26
N ILE A 99 8.48 5.92 12.49
CA ILE A 99 8.04 5.66 11.12
C ILE A 99 7.24 4.37 11.15
N THR A 100 6.01 4.41 10.61
CA THR A 100 5.16 3.22 10.47
C THR A 100 5.73 2.27 9.43
N SER A 101 5.22 1.04 9.38
CA SER A 101 5.56 0.06 8.34
C SER A 101 5.33 0.56 6.92
N GLU A 102 4.33 1.45 6.75
CA GLU A 102 3.99 2.08 5.47
C GLU A 102 4.88 3.29 5.13
N GLY A 103 5.81 3.65 6.00
CA GLY A 103 6.72 4.79 5.81
C GLY A 103 6.12 6.14 6.22
N SER A 104 5.01 6.16 6.94
CA SER A 104 4.38 7.39 7.43
C SER A 104 4.97 7.83 8.76
N TYR A 105 5.09 9.16 8.94
CA TYR A 105 5.44 9.75 10.23
C TYR A 105 4.28 9.60 11.21
N ASP A 106 4.56 9.06 12.38
CA ASP A 106 3.62 9.01 13.50
C ASP A 106 4.35 9.35 14.81
N LEU A 107 3.58 9.53 15.88
CA LEU A 107 4.07 9.81 17.22
C LEU A 107 3.72 8.65 18.15
N ARG A 108 4.64 8.28 19.04
CA ARG A 108 4.42 7.20 20.00
C ARG A 108 3.17 7.46 20.83
N PRO A 109 2.39 6.42 21.15
CA PRO A 109 1.20 6.56 21.98
C PRO A 109 1.55 6.94 23.43
N SER A 110 0.59 7.54 24.13
CA SER A 110 0.80 8.10 25.48
C SER A 110 1.09 7.08 26.59
N ASN A 111 0.98 5.80 26.33
CA ASN A 111 1.32 4.72 27.24
C ASN A 111 2.76 4.20 27.07
N GLU A 112 3.50 4.69 26.08
CA GLU A 112 4.93 4.41 25.92
C GLU A 112 5.76 5.48 26.62
N ALA A 113 6.82 5.05 27.33
CA ALA A 113 7.72 5.99 27.99
C ALA A 113 8.57 6.72 26.95
N PRO A 114 8.68 8.07 27.03
CA PRO A 114 9.53 8.83 26.14
C PRO A 114 11.02 8.54 26.40
N THR A 115 11.82 8.46 25.35
CA THR A 115 13.24 8.07 25.42
C THR A 115 14.19 9.11 24.77
N ASP A 116 13.63 10.03 23.98
CA ASP A 116 14.40 11.02 23.23
C ASP A 116 13.82 12.44 23.49
N VAL A 117 13.61 13.26 22.48
CA VAL A 117 13.15 14.65 22.61
C VAL A 117 11.89 14.81 23.46
N ALA A 118 11.02 13.83 23.47
CA ALA A 118 9.84 13.83 24.33
C ALA A 118 10.20 13.76 25.83
N ALA A 119 11.31 13.06 26.18
CA ALA A 119 11.81 13.02 27.56
C ALA A 119 12.42 14.36 28.03
N TRP A 120 12.87 15.18 27.07
CA TRP A 120 13.42 16.52 27.33
C TRP A 120 12.32 17.59 27.45
N THR A 121 11.10 17.24 27.05
CA THR A 121 9.99 18.19 26.87
C THR A 121 9.01 18.14 28.03
N ILE A 122 8.82 19.28 28.68
CA ILE A 122 7.88 19.47 29.80
C ILE A 122 6.81 20.46 29.36
N LEU A 123 5.55 20.07 29.55
CA LEU A 123 4.38 20.92 29.28
C LEU A 123 3.86 21.55 30.56
N SER A 124 3.38 22.79 30.49
CA SER A 124 2.79 23.48 31.64
C SER A 124 1.51 22.80 32.15
N SER A 125 0.85 22.01 31.31
CA SER A 125 -0.32 21.18 31.66
C SER A 125 -0.42 19.95 30.80
N ASN A 126 -0.72 18.80 31.40
CA ASN A 126 -0.94 17.54 30.70
C ASN A 126 -2.41 17.29 30.36
N THR A 127 -3.30 18.18 30.81
CA THR A 127 -4.74 18.13 30.51
C THR A 127 -5.27 19.55 30.38
N VAL A 128 -5.99 19.83 29.31
CA VAL A 128 -6.60 21.12 29.06
C VAL A 128 -8.10 20.96 28.79
N THR A 129 -8.91 21.84 29.38
CA THR A 129 -10.32 21.93 29.05
C THR A 129 -10.55 23.22 28.28
N ILE A 130 -11.09 23.11 27.08
CA ILE A 130 -11.24 24.21 26.14
C ILE A 130 -12.72 24.45 25.88
N ALA A 131 -13.18 25.69 26.12
CA ALA A 131 -14.54 26.09 25.83
C ALA A 131 -14.88 25.97 24.33
N PRO A 132 -16.16 25.95 23.95
CA PRO A 132 -16.57 25.95 22.54
C PRO A 132 -15.94 27.09 21.77
N SER A 133 -15.53 26.85 20.54
CA SER A 133 -14.97 27.86 19.62
C SER A 133 -13.85 28.71 20.24
N SER A 134 -13.00 28.08 21.07
CA SER A 134 -11.97 28.77 21.87
C SER A 134 -10.62 28.12 21.73
N VAL A 135 -9.59 28.81 22.19
CA VAL A 135 -8.20 28.36 22.19
C VAL A 135 -7.63 28.40 23.61
N THR A 136 -6.75 27.46 23.90
CA THR A 136 -5.95 27.44 25.14
C THR A 136 -4.48 27.31 24.78
N ALA A 137 -3.64 28.15 25.40
CA ALA A 137 -2.22 28.12 25.29
C ALA A 137 -1.58 27.13 26.29
N VAL A 138 -0.60 26.37 25.86
CA VAL A 138 0.20 25.48 26.71
C VAL A 138 1.67 25.82 26.48
N ASN A 139 2.38 26.17 27.56
CA ASN A 139 3.81 26.43 27.46
C ASN A 139 4.58 25.11 27.36
N VAL A 140 5.58 25.12 26.51
CA VAL A 140 6.51 24.02 26.22
C VAL A 140 7.90 24.42 26.66
N SER A 141 8.52 23.62 27.51
CA SER A 141 9.91 23.79 27.92
C SER A 141 10.70 22.56 27.50
N ILE A 142 11.75 22.73 26.71
CA ILE A 142 12.62 21.67 26.22
C ILE A 142 14.00 21.87 26.83
N ALA A 143 14.41 20.95 27.67
CA ALA A 143 15.72 20.96 28.31
C ALA A 143 16.65 19.93 27.66
N VAL A 144 17.42 20.36 26.69
CA VAL A 144 18.35 19.47 25.96
C VAL A 144 19.46 19.03 26.92
N PRO A 145 19.71 17.72 27.10
CA PRO A 145 20.78 17.23 27.94
C PRO A 145 22.18 17.71 27.49
N LYS A 146 23.12 17.88 28.40
CA LYS A 146 24.51 18.24 28.05
C LYS A 146 25.23 17.15 27.29
N ASP A 147 24.81 15.92 27.45
CA ASP A 147 25.30 14.70 26.80
C ASP A 147 24.41 14.24 25.66
N ALA A 148 23.46 15.08 25.20
CA ALA A 148 22.66 14.80 24.02
C ALA A 148 23.56 14.59 22.80
N LEU A 149 23.28 13.50 22.07
CA LEU A 149 24.05 13.16 20.87
C LEU A 149 23.78 14.20 19.77
N PRO A 150 24.79 14.57 18.97
CA PRO A 150 24.58 15.41 17.79
C PRO A 150 23.63 14.76 16.79
N GLY A 151 22.76 15.55 16.16
CA GLY A 151 21.85 15.07 15.14
C GLY A 151 20.42 15.53 15.31
N ASP A 152 19.52 14.90 14.58
CA ASP A 152 18.09 15.18 14.61
C ASP A 152 17.35 14.30 15.63
N HIS A 153 16.63 14.96 16.52
CA HIS A 153 15.76 14.35 17.53
C HIS A 153 14.30 14.72 17.22
N PRO A 154 13.62 13.89 16.43
CA PRO A 154 12.25 14.16 16.00
C PRO A 154 11.24 13.67 17.02
N GLY A 155 10.20 14.46 17.22
CA GLY A 155 9.07 14.17 18.09
C GLY A 155 7.87 15.03 17.75
N GLY A 156 6.95 15.15 18.69
CA GLY A 156 5.79 16.02 18.57
C GLY A 156 5.09 16.24 19.88
N ILE A 157 4.14 17.15 19.86
CA ILE A 157 3.22 17.39 20.96
C ILE A 157 1.83 17.00 20.47
N VAL A 158 1.17 16.13 21.21
CA VAL A 158 -0.11 15.51 20.88
C VAL A 158 -1.20 16.02 21.81
N ALA A 159 -2.36 16.38 21.24
CA ALA A 159 -3.59 16.57 21.95
C ALA A 159 -4.54 15.41 21.62
N SER A 160 -5.01 14.69 22.64
CA SER A 160 -5.82 13.48 22.44
C SER A 160 -7.06 13.43 23.31
N VAL A 161 -8.07 12.70 22.82
CA VAL A 161 -9.25 12.32 23.58
C VAL A 161 -9.51 10.84 23.38
N ALA A 162 -9.76 10.14 24.47
CA ALA A 162 -10.14 8.73 24.45
C ALA A 162 -11.64 8.58 24.64
N THR A 163 -12.31 7.91 23.72
CA THR A 163 -13.77 7.70 23.76
C THR A 163 -14.08 6.21 23.75
N PRO A 164 -14.86 5.70 24.73
CA PRO A 164 -15.37 4.35 24.67
C PRO A 164 -16.27 4.16 23.44
N THR A 165 -16.03 3.13 22.69
CA THR A 165 -16.80 2.78 21.49
C THR A 165 -17.08 1.28 21.50
N THR A 166 -18.25 0.87 21.02
CA THR A 166 -18.58 -0.54 20.85
C THR A 166 -18.14 -0.98 19.44
N ASN A 167 -17.31 -2.00 19.35
CA ASN A 167 -16.90 -2.55 18.05
C ASN A 167 -18.03 -3.39 17.40
N ALA A 168 -17.81 -3.88 16.19
CA ALA A 168 -18.79 -4.70 15.46
C ALA A 168 -19.17 -6.00 16.17
N ASP A 169 -18.32 -6.52 17.04
CA ASP A 169 -18.52 -7.75 17.83
C ASP A 169 -19.21 -7.48 19.17
N GLY A 170 -19.60 -6.22 19.46
CA GLY A 170 -20.26 -5.82 20.69
C GLY A 170 -19.30 -5.57 21.88
N ALA A 171 -17.98 -5.67 21.69
CA ALA A 171 -17.01 -5.40 22.74
C ALA A 171 -16.77 -3.89 22.90
N GLN A 172 -16.64 -3.43 24.15
CA GLN A 172 -16.23 -2.06 24.47
C GLN A 172 -14.76 -1.89 24.20
N VAL A 173 -14.41 -0.97 23.30
CA VAL A 173 -13.04 -0.58 22.97
C VAL A 173 -12.83 0.90 23.22
N LEU A 174 -11.65 1.28 23.69
CA LEU A 174 -11.27 2.67 23.89
C LEU A 174 -10.59 3.18 22.62
N VAL A 175 -11.25 4.06 21.88
CA VAL A 175 -10.69 4.69 20.69
C VAL A 175 -10.07 6.02 21.08
N GLU A 176 -8.75 6.14 20.95
CA GLU A 176 -8.04 7.40 21.14
C GLU A 176 -7.92 8.13 19.79
N LYS A 177 -8.50 9.32 19.71
CA LYS A 177 -8.29 10.26 18.61
C LYS A 177 -7.15 11.18 18.98
N ARG A 178 -6.17 11.33 18.09
CA ARG A 178 -4.95 12.11 18.32
C ARG A 178 -4.74 13.13 17.20
N VAL A 179 -4.37 14.36 17.57
CA VAL A 179 -3.87 15.39 16.66
C VAL A 179 -2.56 15.90 17.24
N GLY A 180 -1.52 15.98 16.43
CA GLY A 180 -0.19 16.40 16.88
C GLY A 180 0.42 17.48 16.00
N THR A 181 1.31 18.28 16.59
CA THR A 181 2.26 19.14 15.88
C THR A 181 3.65 18.57 15.99
N ARG A 182 4.45 18.69 14.94
CA ARG A 182 5.83 18.18 14.93
C ARG A 182 6.74 19.01 15.82
N LEU A 183 7.66 18.31 16.48
CA LEU A 183 8.77 18.89 17.22
C LEU A 183 10.07 18.33 16.67
N ASN A 184 10.90 19.15 16.10
CA ASN A 184 12.20 18.80 15.54
C ASN A 184 13.28 19.54 16.30
N VAL A 185 14.10 18.85 17.07
CA VAL A 185 15.28 19.42 17.71
C VAL A 185 16.51 18.86 17.04
N ARG A 186 17.32 19.75 16.45
CA ARG A 186 18.66 19.41 15.96
C ARG A 186 19.68 19.85 16.99
N VAL A 187 20.44 18.89 17.50
CA VAL A 187 21.58 19.15 18.40
C VAL A 187 22.83 19.34 17.56
N ASN A 188 23.51 20.48 17.76
CA ASN A 188 24.76 20.84 17.08
C ASN A 188 25.88 19.84 17.40
N GLY A 189 26.76 19.61 16.44
CA GLY A 189 27.92 18.71 16.51
C GLY A 189 28.16 18.02 15.17
N ASP A 190 28.82 16.89 15.19
CA ASP A 190 29.16 16.16 13.98
C ASP A 190 27.89 15.53 13.37
N ILE A 191 27.39 16.10 12.30
CA ILE A 191 26.29 15.56 11.52
C ILE A 191 26.87 14.56 10.52
N VAL A 192 26.48 13.28 10.67
CA VAL A 192 26.95 12.16 9.85
C VAL A 192 25.76 11.54 9.14
N PRO A 193 25.38 12.07 7.97
CA PRO A 193 24.34 11.47 7.18
C PRO A 193 24.82 10.12 6.60
N SER A 194 24.04 9.06 6.78
CA SER A 194 24.41 7.73 6.27
C SER A 194 23.17 6.89 5.99
N ALA A 195 23.20 6.14 4.91
CA ALA A 195 22.12 5.23 4.51
C ALA A 195 22.67 3.85 4.14
N ALA A 196 21.86 2.83 4.29
CA ALA A 196 22.16 1.49 3.82
C ALA A 196 20.94 0.86 3.16
N ILE A 197 21.16 0.13 2.08
CA ILE A 197 20.18 -0.78 1.50
C ILE A 197 20.50 -2.20 1.98
N LYS A 198 19.58 -2.82 2.71
CA LYS A 198 19.75 -4.15 3.30
C LYS A 198 18.70 -5.12 2.75
N SER A 199 18.93 -6.42 2.96
CA SER A 199 17.96 -7.50 2.70
C SER A 199 17.36 -7.48 1.30
N VAL A 200 18.16 -7.17 0.27
CA VAL A 200 17.66 -7.18 -1.11
C VAL A 200 17.39 -8.61 -1.54
N SER A 201 16.14 -8.94 -1.83
CA SER A 201 15.72 -10.22 -2.37
C SER A 201 14.96 -10.02 -3.67
N ALA A 202 15.18 -10.92 -4.63
CA ALA A 202 14.50 -10.93 -5.90
C ALA A 202 13.84 -12.28 -6.13
N SER A 203 12.63 -12.29 -6.68
CA SER A 203 11.92 -13.51 -7.07
C SER A 203 11.30 -13.33 -8.45
N TYR A 204 11.52 -14.30 -9.34
CA TYR A 204 10.94 -14.30 -10.68
C TYR A 204 9.65 -15.09 -10.71
N SER A 205 8.62 -14.52 -11.31
CA SER A 205 7.36 -15.19 -11.63
C SER A 205 7.19 -15.26 -13.14
N GLY A 206 7.33 -16.48 -13.70
CA GLY A 206 7.20 -16.74 -15.13
C GLY A 206 5.75 -16.86 -15.57
N SER A 207 5.52 -16.68 -16.89
CA SER A 207 4.24 -16.97 -17.53
C SER A 207 4.20 -18.40 -18.03
N LEU A 208 3.04 -19.06 -17.96
CA LEU A 208 2.80 -20.33 -18.65
C LEU A 208 2.66 -20.14 -20.17
N ASN A 209 2.31 -18.92 -20.62
CA ASN A 209 2.33 -18.59 -22.04
C ASN A 209 3.78 -18.46 -22.53
N PRO A 210 4.23 -19.31 -23.48
CA PRO A 210 5.63 -19.34 -23.95
C PRO A 210 6.10 -18.07 -24.68
N ILE A 211 5.15 -17.24 -25.12
CA ILE A 211 5.43 -15.99 -25.84
C ILE A 211 5.18 -14.74 -24.98
N ALA A 212 4.92 -14.90 -23.70
CA ALA A 212 4.72 -13.78 -22.78
C ALA A 212 5.89 -13.65 -21.79
N PRO A 213 6.31 -12.41 -21.45
CA PRO A 213 7.28 -12.17 -20.41
C PRO A 213 6.68 -12.49 -19.02
N GLY A 214 7.54 -12.60 -18.02
CA GLY A 214 7.18 -12.70 -16.62
C GLY A 214 7.38 -11.40 -15.87
N SER A 215 7.52 -11.49 -14.55
CA SER A 215 7.79 -10.38 -13.65
C SER A 215 8.84 -10.73 -12.60
N VAL A 216 9.55 -9.72 -12.10
CA VAL A 216 10.46 -9.83 -10.96
C VAL A 216 9.91 -9.02 -9.82
N LYS A 217 9.64 -9.67 -8.69
CA LYS A 217 9.34 -9.01 -7.42
C LYS A 217 10.65 -8.82 -6.66
N VAL A 218 10.93 -7.57 -6.27
CA VAL A 218 12.10 -7.17 -5.50
C VAL A 218 11.63 -6.62 -4.17
N ASN A 219 12.16 -7.16 -3.08
CA ASN A 219 11.96 -6.59 -1.74
C ASN A 219 13.32 -6.10 -1.23
N TYR A 220 13.31 -4.98 -0.53
CA TYR A 220 14.51 -4.42 0.10
C TYR A 220 14.15 -3.65 1.35
N THR A 221 15.13 -3.45 2.22
CA THR A 221 15.02 -2.62 3.42
C THR A 221 15.97 -1.44 3.29
N PHE A 222 15.40 -0.24 3.25
CA PHE A 222 16.16 1.00 3.44
C PHE A 222 16.38 1.22 4.93
N VAL A 223 17.58 1.62 5.33
CA VAL A 223 17.92 1.96 6.73
C VAL A 223 18.65 3.29 6.76
N ASN A 224 18.15 4.24 7.52
CA ASN A 224 18.90 5.43 7.87
C ASN A 224 19.87 5.08 9.01
N THR A 225 21.15 4.98 8.68
CA THR A 225 22.22 4.62 9.62
C THR A 225 22.96 5.86 10.17
N GLY A 226 22.55 7.03 9.73
CA GLY A 226 23.10 8.31 10.18
C GLY A 226 22.39 8.88 11.40
N ASN A 227 22.78 10.10 11.78
CA ASN A 227 22.20 10.85 12.88
C ASN A 227 21.34 12.05 12.42
N THR A 228 21.01 12.12 11.13
CA THR A 228 20.11 13.15 10.57
C THR A 228 19.01 12.49 9.74
N ARG A 229 17.91 13.19 9.56
CA ARG A 229 16.81 12.77 8.70
C ARG A 229 17.29 12.67 7.25
N LEU A 230 16.83 11.65 6.53
CA LEU A 230 17.18 11.40 5.13
C LEU A 230 15.92 11.20 4.29
N ALA A 231 15.95 11.75 3.09
CA ALA A 231 15.01 11.46 2.00
C ALA A 231 15.81 11.28 0.71
N GLY A 232 15.22 10.60 -0.28
CA GLY A 232 15.93 10.45 -1.55
C GLY A 232 15.19 9.62 -2.57
N THR A 233 15.78 9.56 -3.77
CA THR A 233 15.29 8.78 -4.90
C THR A 233 15.82 7.36 -4.85
N VAL A 234 15.05 6.42 -5.37
CA VAL A 234 15.47 5.03 -5.49
C VAL A 234 15.38 4.57 -6.93
N ARG A 235 16.45 3.95 -7.40
CA ARG A 235 16.51 3.32 -8.71
C ARG A 235 16.78 1.83 -8.58
N LEU A 236 16.02 1.02 -9.30
CA LEU A 236 16.21 -0.41 -9.43
C LEU A 236 16.84 -0.71 -10.80
N GLU A 237 17.96 -1.40 -10.79
CA GLU A 237 18.63 -1.94 -11.99
C GLU A 237 18.50 -3.45 -11.98
N LEU A 238 17.83 -3.99 -12.98
CA LEU A 238 17.80 -5.43 -13.26
C LEU A 238 18.80 -5.72 -14.35
N SER A 239 19.75 -6.61 -14.11
CA SER A 239 20.76 -7.04 -15.08
C SER A 239 20.74 -8.56 -15.24
N GLY A 240 20.86 -9.04 -16.48
CA GLY A 240 20.86 -10.45 -16.82
C GLY A 240 21.46 -10.68 -18.19
N ILE A 241 21.42 -11.92 -18.67
CA ILE A 241 22.01 -12.33 -19.97
C ILE A 241 21.38 -11.55 -21.15
N ALA A 242 20.08 -11.20 -21.05
CA ALA A 242 19.38 -10.46 -22.11
C ALA A 242 19.60 -8.95 -22.08
N GLY A 243 20.42 -8.43 -21.18
CA GLY A 243 20.68 -7.01 -21.02
C GLY A 243 20.29 -6.47 -19.64
N SER A 244 20.10 -5.15 -19.56
CA SER A 244 19.73 -4.46 -18.33
C SER A 244 18.47 -3.64 -18.53
N LYS A 245 17.64 -3.54 -17.46
CA LYS A 245 16.45 -2.70 -17.37
C LYS A 245 16.56 -1.86 -16.11
N SER A 246 16.40 -0.54 -16.24
CA SER A 246 16.42 0.39 -15.12
C SER A 246 14.99 0.94 -14.91
N VAL A 247 14.56 1.01 -13.66
CA VAL A 247 13.24 1.50 -13.25
C VAL A 247 13.42 2.42 -12.05
N ASP A 248 12.88 3.62 -12.13
CA ASP A 248 12.80 4.51 -10.98
C ASP A 248 11.63 4.06 -10.10
N LEU A 249 11.92 3.86 -8.81
CA LEU A 249 10.96 3.47 -7.80
C LEU A 249 10.44 4.72 -7.08
N PRO A 250 9.33 4.62 -6.31
CA PRO A 250 8.91 5.71 -5.44
C PRO A 250 10.03 6.17 -4.52
N ASP A 251 10.09 7.48 -4.27
CA ASP A 251 11.08 8.09 -3.40
C ASP A 251 10.96 7.53 -1.97
N VAL A 252 12.09 7.42 -1.29
CA VAL A 252 12.11 7.20 0.16
C VAL A 252 11.66 8.50 0.83
N PRO A 253 10.56 8.46 1.61
CA PRO A 253 10.11 9.63 2.37
C PRO A 253 11.12 10.00 3.44
N VAL A 254 10.93 11.17 4.06
CA VAL A 254 11.77 11.60 5.17
C VAL A 254 11.82 10.53 6.26
N THR A 255 12.95 9.88 6.41
CA THR A 255 13.19 8.77 7.34
C THR A 255 14.11 9.25 8.47
N MET A 256 13.69 8.99 9.71
CA MET A 256 14.38 9.41 10.93
C MET A 256 15.67 8.63 11.15
N PRO A 257 16.63 9.16 11.92
CA PRO A 257 17.81 8.42 12.37
C PRO A 257 17.45 7.06 13.00
N GLY A 258 18.17 6.01 12.62
CA GLY A 258 17.97 4.66 13.15
C GLY A 258 16.73 3.91 12.64
N ASN A 259 15.86 4.55 11.88
CA ASN A 259 14.65 3.90 11.35
C ASN A 259 14.92 3.15 10.04
N SER A 260 14.08 2.17 9.77
CA SER A 260 14.10 1.36 8.56
C SER A 260 12.74 1.36 7.87
N LEU A 261 12.74 1.21 6.55
CA LEU A 261 11.57 1.13 5.70
C LEU A 261 11.68 -0.10 4.80
N GLU A 262 10.70 -0.99 4.90
CA GLU A 262 10.60 -2.16 4.02
C GLU A 262 9.78 -1.81 2.79
N GLN A 263 10.29 -2.17 1.61
CA GLN A 263 9.67 -1.88 0.33
C GLN A 263 9.61 -3.13 -0.55
N SER A 264 8.53 -3.23 -1.31
CA SER A 264 8.28 -4.32 -2.24
C SER A 264 7.79 -3.78 -3.58
N PHE A 265 8.49 -4.14 -4.66
CA PHE A 265 8.14 -3.72 -6.01
C PHE A 265 8.11 -4.88 -6.97
N THR A 266 7.22 -4.80 -7.96
CA THR A 266 7.13 -5.78 -9.04
C THR A 266 7.40 -5.09 -10.38
N VAL A 267 8.44 -5.55 -11.06
CA VAL A 267 8.78 -5.12 -12.41
C VAL A 267 8.23 -6.13 -13.39
N THR A 268 7.36 -5.68 -14.28
CA THR A 268 6.78 -6.49 -15.37
C THR A 268 7.68 -6.50 -16.61
N ASP A 269 7.31 -7.31 -17.58
CA ASP A 269 7.99 -7.40 -18.89
C ASP A 269 9.47 -7.82 -18.78
N VAL A 270 9.72 -8.82 -17.94
CA VAL A 270 11.06 -9.42 -17.76
C VAL A 270 11.07 -10.81 -18.38
N TRP A 271 11.90 -10.99 -19.42
CA TRP A 271 12.04 -12.28 -20.11
C TRP A 271 12.85 -13.28 -19.27
N PRO A 272 12.48 -14.57 -19.29
CA PRO A 272 13.16 -15.62 -18.53
C PRO A 272 14.46 -16.07 -19.21
N THR A 273 15.53 -15.34 -18.98
CA THR A 273 16.84 -15.54 -19.63
C THR A 273 17.91 -16.10 -18.67
N GLY A 274 17.50 -16.73 -17.57
CA GLY A 274 18.42 -17.32 -16.59
C GLY A 274 18.68 -16.40 -15.39
N PRO A 275 19.94 -16.26 -14.95
CA PRO A 275 20.25 -15.44 -13.77
C PRO A 275 19.95 -13.97 -14.00
N ILE A 276 19.26 -13.36 -13.00
CA ILE A 276 18.96 -11.92 -12.95
C ILE A 276 19.48 -11.39 -11.63
N THR A 277 20.23 -10.30 -11.69
CA THR A 277 20.66 -9.52 -10.53
C THR A 277 19.83 -8.26 -10.44
N ALA A 278 19.20 -8.02 -9.28
CA ALA A 278 18.51 -6.80 -8.94
C ALA A 278 19.42 -5.96 -8.03
N LYS A 279 19.79 -4.75 -8.47
CA LYS A 279 20.55 -3.78 -7.70
C LYS A 279 19.67 -2.59 -7.39
N VAL A 280 19.46 -2.31 -6.10
CA VAL A 280 18.72 -1.15 -5.60
C VAL A 280 19.75 -0.07 -5.25
N ILE A 281 19.54 1.15 -5.73
CA ILE A 281 20.42 2.29 -5.53
C ILE A 281 19.58 3.42 -4.94
N PHE A 282 19.95 3.87 -3.74
CA PHE A 282 19.39 5.05 -3.10
C PHE A 282 20.31 6.23 -3.35
N THR A 283 19.74 7.36 -3.78
CA THR A 283 20.45 8.62 -3.95
C THR A 283 19.77 9.67 -3.07
N PRO A 284 20.51 10.24 -2.09
CA PRO A 284 19.98 11.30 -1.23
C PRO A 284 19.50 12.50 -2.03
N LYS A 285 18.43 13.15 -1.55
CA LYS A 285 17.86 14.34 -2.13
C LYS A 285 17.80 15.44 -1.07
N ASP A 286 18.22 16.63 -1.43
CA ASP A 286 18.06 17.80 -0.57
C ASP A 286 16.58 18.08 -0.36
N ASP A 287 16.19 18.24 0.89
CA ASP A 287 14.84 18.60 1.30
C ASP A 287 14.94 19.81 2.26
N PRO A 288 14.11 20.85 2.10
CA PRO A 288 14.09 21.99 3.01
C PRO A 288 13.93 21.54 4.46
N GLY A 289 14.89 21.92 5.32
CA GLY A 289 14.93 21.53 6.75
C GLY A 289 15.69 20.24 7.06
N ILE A 290 16.25 19.57 6.06
CA ILE A 290 17.26 18.52 6.23
C ILE A 290 18.67 19.16 6.07
N ALA A 291 19.68 18.65 6.75
CA ALA A 291 21.05 19.13 6.61
C ALA A 291 21.53 19.01 5.15
N ASP A 292 22.50 19.83 4.77
CA ASP A 292 23.17 19.76 3.47
C ASP A 292 23.66 18.32 3.19
N LEU A 293 22.95 17.65 2.29
CA LEU A 293 23.15 16.23 1.97
C LEU A 293 24.09 16.02 0.76
N GLN A 294 24.69 17.10 0.21
CA GLN A 294 25.53 17.03 -1.00
C GLN A 294 26.77 16.16 -0.85
N SER A 295 27.12 15.78 0.38
CA SER A 295 28.30 14.94 0.67
C SER A 295 28.01 13.45 0.82
N ILE A 296 26.75 13.00 0.71
CA ILE A 296 26.42 11.58 0.94
C ILE A 296 26.62 10.77 -0.33
N ALA A 297 27.42 9.73 -0.22
CA ALA A 297 27.51 8.71 -1.26
C ALA A 297 26.18 7.94 -1.36
N SER A 298 25.78 7.59 -2.58
CA SER A 298 24.62 6.73 -2.81
C SER A 298 24.82 5.37 -2.12
N ALA A 299 23.76 4.89 -1.46
CA ALA A 299 23.74 3.55 -0.88
C ALA A 299 23.20 2.55 -1.89
N SER A 300 23.78 1.36 -1.95
CA SER A 300 23.27 0.31 -2.83
C SER A 300 23.31 -1.07 -2.18
N GLY A 301 22.37 -1.93 -2.61
CA GLY A 301 22.32 -3.33 -2.24
C GLY A 301 21.91 -4.17 -3.45
N SER A 302 22.24 -5.46 -3.47
CA SER A 302 21.89 -6.35 -4.56
C SER A 302 21.38 -7.68 -4.07
N GLY A 303 20.47 -8.28 -4.86
CA GLY A 303 19.95 -9.62 -4.70
C GLY A 303 19.83 -10.28 -6.06
N SER A 304 19.80 -11.61 -6.12
CA SER A 304 19.71 -12.34 -7.38
C SER A 304 18.57 -13.35 -7.36
N THR A 305 18.09 -13.68 -8.56
CA THR A 305 17.11 -14.74 -8.79
C THR A 305 17.42 -15.46 -10.10
N ILE A 306 16.80 -16.61 -10.33
CA ILE A 306 16.89 -17.34 -11.59
C ILE A 306 15.53 -17.30 -12.27
N ALA A 307 15.49 -16.69 -13.45
CA ALA A 307 14.30 -16.65 -14.29
C ALA A 307 14.23 -17.91 -15.18
N ILE A 308 13.47 -18.91 -14.72
CA ILE A 308 13.32 -20.18 -15.43
C ILE A 308 12.18 -20.07 -16.45
N PRO A 309 12.42 -20.42 -17.73
CA PRO A 309 11.43 -20.31 -18.81
C PRO A 309 10.42 -21.49 -18.81
N PHE A 310 9.63 -21.65 -17.75
CA PHE A 310 8.72 -22.80 -17.60
C PHE A 310 7.74 -22.95 -18.76
N GLY A 311 7.12 -21.85 -19.24
CA GLY A 311 6.20 -21.89 -20.39
C GLY A 311 6.88 -22.35 -21.68
N GLN A 312 8.09 -21.86 -21.93
CA GLN A 312 8.88 -22.24 -23.10
C GLN A 312 9.33 -23.71 -23.03
N LEU A 313 9.80 -24.16 -21.86
CA LEU A 313 10.18 -25.55 -21.64
C LEU A 313 8.97 -26.50 -21.83
N LEU A 314 7.81 -26.14 -21.29
CA LEU A 314 6.58 -26.92 -21.48
C LEU A 314 6.19 -26.98 -22.97
N ALA A 315 6.25 -25.88 -23.69
CA ALA A 315 5.96 -25.83 -25.12
C ALA A 315 6.91 -26.73 -25.92
N ILE A 316 8.20 -26.68 -25.60
CA ILE A 316 9.20 -27.58 -26.24
C ILE A 316 8.90 -29.06 -26.00
N ILE A 317 8.56 -29.43 -24.76
CA ILE A 317 8.18 -30.79 -24.37
C ILE A 317 6.96 -31.26 -25.20
N VAL A 318 5.93 -30.41 -25.30
CA VAL A 318 4.74 -30.72 -26.09
C VAL A 318 5.07 -30.89 -27.57
N ILE A 319 5.87 -30.00 -28.15
CA ILE A 319 6.27 -30.07 -29.55
C ILE A 319 7.06 -31.36 -29.82
N VAL A 320 8.03 -31.65 -28.96
CA VAL A 320 8.84 -32.90 -29.09
C VAL A 320 7.93 -34.12 -28.98
N GLY A 321 7.01 -34.14 -28.02
CA GLY A 321 6.02 -35.21 -27.86
C GLY A 321 5.16 -35.40 -29.11
N LEU A 322 4.66 -34.32 -29.71
CA LEU A 322 3.89 -34.36 -30.96
C LEU A 322 4.72 -34.87 -32.14
N VAL A 323 5.97 -34.45 -32.27
CA VAL A 323 6.87 -34.92 -33.32
C VAL A 323 7.15 -36.41 -33.16
N VAL A 324 7.42 -36.88 -31.94
CA VAL A 324 7.63 -38.31 -31.66
C VAL A 324 6.36 -39.13 -31.99
N LEU A 325 5.21 -38.64 -31.59
CA LEU A 325 3.93 -39.29 -31.87
C LEU A 325 3.63 -39.34 -33.37
N TYR A 326 3.88 -38.24 -34.07
CA TYR A 326 3.76 -38.19 -35.54
C TYR A 326 4.67 -39.20 -36.23
N ARG A 327 5.98 -39.25 -35.84
CA ARG A 327 6.94 -40.22 -36.40
C ARG A 327 6.49 -41.63 -36.11
N ARG A 328 6.06 -42.00 -34.90
CA ARG A 328 5.54 -43.33 -34.55
C ARG A 328 4.31 -43.70 -35.37
N ARG A 329 3.34 -42.78 -35.53
CA ARG A 329 2.15 -43.03 -36.36
C ARG A 329 2.50 -43.20 -37.84
N ARG A 330 3.42 -42.41 -38.34
CA ARG A 330 3.92 -42.54 -39.74
C ARG A 330 4.63 -43.88 -39.95
N GLN A 331 5.50 -44.28 -39.03
CA GLN A 331 6.20 -45.57 -39.08
C GLN A 331 5.19 -46.72 -39.08
N ALA A 332 4.26 -46.73 -38.14
CA ALA A 332 3.22 -47.76 -38.07
C ALA A 332 2.35 -47.82 -39.35
N LYS A 333 2.12 -46.70 -40.03
CA LYS A 333 1.43 -46.67 -41.31
C LYS A 333 2.27 -47.29 -42.44
N ILE A 334 3.57 -46.97 -42.48
CA ILE A 334 4.50 -47.55 -43.44
C ILE A 334 4.63 -49.07 -43.22
N ASP A 335 4.80 -49.54 -41.98
CA ASP A 335 4.90 -50.93 -41.63
C ASP A 335 3.63 -51.73 -42.06
N ARG A 336 2.44 -51.14 -41.88
CA ARG A 336 1.19 -51.72 -42.35
C ARG A 336 1.11 -51.81 -43.87
N LEU A 337 1.58 -50.80 -44.61
CA LEU A 337 1.63 -50.81 -46.08
C LEU A 337 2.63 -51.83 -46.60
N VAL A 338 3.76 -51.96 -45.99
CA VAL A 338 4.80 -52.98 -46.32
C VAL A 338 4.22 -54.39 -46.06
N ALA A 339 3.61 -54.62 -44.90
CA ALA A 339 2.97 -55.88 -44.57
C ALA A 339 1.84 -56.28 -45.58
N ALA A 340 1.04 -55.28 -45.97
CA ALA A 340 -0.04 -55.50 -46.98
C ALA A 340 0.52 -55.83 -48.36
N ALA A 341 1.63 -55.17 -48.77
CA ALA A 341 2.29 -55.45 -50.04
C ALA A 341 3.01 -56.83 -50.08
N THR A 342 3.52 -57.29 -48.93
CA THR A 342 4.15 -58.61 -48.80
C THR A 342 3.14 -59.74 -48.71
N ALA A 343 1.93 -59.46 -48.24
CA ALA A 343 0.83 -60.43 -48.18
C ALA A 343 -0.01 -60.57 -49.51
N ALA A 344 0.33 -59.80 -50.55
CA ALA A 344 -0.30 -59.94 -51.84
C ALA A 344 0.00 -61.34 -52.45
N PRO A 345 -0.99 -62.12 -52.95
CA PRO A 345 -0.79 -63.42 -53.50
C PRO A 345 0.14 -63.34 -54.77
N PRO A 346 1.02 -64.38 -55.03
CA PRO A 346 1.89 -64.38 -56.19
C PRO A 346 1.03 -64.22 -57.44
N THR A 347 1.49 -63.36 -58.33
CA THR A 347 0.89 -63.19 -59.66
C THR A 347 0.73 -64.56 -60.35
N PRO A 348 -0.47 -64.90 -60.85
CA PRO A 348 -0.65 -66.17 -61.56
C PRO A 348 0.39 -66.33 -62.69
N PRO A 349 0.95 -67.55 -62.90
CA PRO A 349 1.90 -67.75 -63.99
C PRO A 349 1.27 -67.37 -65.33
N ALA A 350 2.05 -66.77 -66.20
CA ALA A 350 1.63 -66.38 -67.54
C ALA A 350 1.08 -67.64 -68.30
N PRO A 351 0.02 -67.54 -69.07
CA PRO A 351 -0.50 -68.64 -69.85
C PRO A 351 0.60 -69.21 -70.77
N PRO A 352 0.65 -70.57 -70.94
CA PRO A 352 1.66 -71.20 -71.75
C PRO A 352 1.59 -70.61 -73.16
N THR A 353 2.75 -70.32 -73.73
CA THR A 353 2.92 -69.92 -75.13
C THR A 353 2.50 -71.06 -76.01
N GLU A 354 1.48 -70.91 -76.79
CA GLU A 354 1.05 -71.87 -77.82
C GLU A 354 2.12 -72.06 -78.80
N GLU A 355 2.75 -73.29 -78.81
CA GLU A 355 3.74 -73.73 -79.73
C GLU A 355 3.06 -73.94 -81.11
N ARG A 356 3.36 -73.06 -82.06
CA ARG A 356 2.87 -73.20 -83.43
C ARG A 356 3.52 -74.44 -84.04
N GLU A 357 2.68 -75.45 -84.38
CA GLU A 357 3.05 -76.59 -85.19
C GLU A 357 3.56 -76.16 -86.58
N PRO A 358 4.67 -76.77 -87.12
CA PRO A 358 5.15 -76.44 -88.46
C PRO A 358 4.22 -77.01 -89.52
N GLU A 359 3.83 -76.20 -90.49
CA GLU A 359 3.12 -76.61 -91.70
C GLU A 359 3.95 -77.57 -92.51
N PRO A 360 3.37 -78.65 -93.06
CA PRO A 360 4.15 -79.56 -93.97
C PRO A 360 4.33 -78.94 -95.36
N VAL A 361 5.56 -79.04 -95.83
CA VAL A 361 5.99 -78.73 -97.19
C VAL A 361 5.51 -79.85 -98.12
N GLY A 362 4.75 -79.51 -99.14
CA GLY A 362 4.45 -80.30 -100.32
C GLY A 362 4.70 -79.54 -101.55
#